data_7d7669d7d0d6ec841c50146cb637a6eb
#
_entry.id   7d7669d7d0d6ec841c50146cb637a6eb
#
_cell.length_a   1.000
_cell.length_b   1.000
_cell.length_c   1.000
_cell.angle_alpha   90.00
_cell.angle_beta   90.00
_cell.angle_gamma   90.00
#
_symmetry.space_group_name_H-M   'P 1'
#
loop_
_entity.id
_entity.type
_entity.pdbx_description
1 polymer ?
#
loop_
_entity_poly.entity_id
_entity_poly.type
_entity_poly.pdbx_seq_one_letter_code
_entity_poly.pdbx_strand_id
1 'polypeptide(L)'
;GYSDEVTMDTEVHEYTFNLSNPQELCMVGYQSVSGMESTPYLMQIIDLSTNTIIYGDSKTFSSTETSYILPATPVYFQAGVDYSVRRTQTDWGTNIGNTIGRVVRKDSMSFPYSMNGMTISTTNFYQNGGPLIDFAIPYIDLIFK
;
A
#
# COMPACT_ATOMS: atom_id res chain seq x y z
N GLY A 1 0.51 1.14 -21.33
CA GLY A 1 1.51 1.57 -20.34
C GLY A 1 0.90 1.71 -18.95
N TYR A 2 1.73 1.98 -17.98
CA TYR A 2 1.28 2.30 -16.64
C TYR A 2 0.99 3.78 -16.52
N SER A 3 -0.07 4.13 -15.79
CA SER A 3 -0.32 5.50 -15.36
C SER A 3 -0.22 5.59 -13.84
N ASP A 4 0.36 6.68 -13.37
CA ASP A 4 0.41 7.06 -11.97
C ASP A 4 -0.69 8.12 -11.77
N GLU A 5 -1.74 7.73 -11.08
CA GLU A 5 -2.94 8.56 -10.95
C GLU A 5 -3.20 8.92 -9.49
N VAL A 6 -3.63 10.16 -9.26
CA VAL A 6 -4.06 10.65 -7.95
C VAL A 6 -5.58 10.74 -8.01
N THR A 7 -6.26 9.67 -7.64
CA THR A 7 -7.68 9.54 -7.93
C THR A 7 -8.54 8.91 -6.83
N MET A 8 -7.96 8.18 -5.88
CA MET A 8 -8.73 7.47 -4.84
C MET A 8 -8.73 8.23 -3.53
N ASP A 9 -9.89 8.59 -3.02
CA ASP A 9 -10.04 9.36 -1.78
C ASP A 9 -10.65 8.56 -0.61
N THR A 10 -10.60 7.24 -0.68
CA THR A 10 -11.01 6.40 0.45
C THR A 10 -9.96 6.39 1.56
N GLU A 11 -10.39 6.03 2.78
CA GLU A 11 -9.53 6.04 3.95
C GLU A 11 -8.43 4.98 3.88
N VAL A 12 -8.76 3.77 3.39
CA VAL A 12 -7.84 2.64 3.31
C VAL A 12 -7.58 2.24 1.86
N HIS A 13 -6.30 2.12 1.53
CA HIS A 13 -5.83 1.55 0.27
C HIS A 13 -4.99 0.32 0.57
N GLU A 14 -5.33 -0.82 -0.03
CA GLU A 14 -4.62 -2.05 0.29
C GLU A 14 -4.48 -2.96 -0.93
N TYR A 15 -3.44 -3.80 -0.91
CA TYR A 15 -3.35 -4.94 -1.80
C TYR A 15 -2.89 -6.18 -1.06
N THR A 16 -3.36 -7.35 -1.54
CA THR A 16 -2.98 -8.66 -1.04
C THR A 16 -1.95 -9.26 -1.98
N PHE A 17 -0.87 -9.78 -1.43
CA PHE A 17 0.24 -10.31 -2.21
C PHE A 17 0.84 -11.56 -1.59
N ASN A 18 1.54 -12.34 -2.41
CA ASN A 18 2.43 -13.39 -1.96
C ASN A 18 3.74 -13.34 -2.74
N LEU A 19 4.76 -13.98 -2.21
CA LEU A 19 6.10 -14.01 -2.77
C LEU A 19 6.47 -15.44 -3.17
N SER A 20 7.21 -15.59 -4.27
CA SER A 20 7.70 -16.90 -4.72
C SER A 20 8.88 -17.42 -3.89
N ASN A 21 9.60 -16.53 -3.20
CA ASN A 21 10.73 -16.86 -2.34
C ASN A 21 10.60 -16.15 -1.00
N PRO A 22 11.18 -16.69 0.09
CA PRO A 22 11.27 -15.95 1.35
C PRO A 22 12.05 -14.65 1.19
N GLN A 23 11.58 -13.58 1.83
CA GLN A 23 12.20 -12.26 1.76
C GLN A 23 12.22 -11.60 3.13
N GLU A 24 13.14 -10.67 3.32
CA GLU A 24 13.12 -9.73 4.44
C GLU A 24 12.82 -8.33 3.91
N LEU A 25 11.93 -7.61 4.61
CA LEU A 25 11.57 -6.25 4.26
C LEU A 25 12.74 -5.28 4.56
N CYS A 26 13.15 -4.52 3.54
CA CYS A 26 14.11 -3.45 3.72
C CYS A 26 13.43 -2.13 4.06
N MET A 27 12.45 -1.71 3.25
CA MET A 27 11.77 -0.43 3.40
C MET A 27 10.34 -0.51 2.88
N VAL A 28 9.49 0.36 3.43
CA VAL A 28 8.15 0.65 2.90
C VAL A 28 8.14 2.07 2.38
N GLY A 29 7.70 2.27 1.14
CA GLY A 29 7.65 3.58 0.50
C GLY A 29 6.23 4.02 0.18
N TYR A 30 6.02 5.32 0.26
CA TYR A 30 4.77 5.96 -0.15
C TYR A 30 5.05 7.40 -0.60
N GLN A 31 4.15 7.93 -1.39
CA GLN A 31 4.18 9.34 -1.78
C GLN A 31 2.83 9.98 -1.46
N SER A 32 2.85 11.05 -0.71
CA SER A 32 1.66 11.83 -0.36
C SER A 32 1.20 12.67 -1.56
N VAL A 33 0.21 13.51 -1.33
CA VAL A 33 -0.26 14.49 -2.31
C VAL A 33 -0.08 15.90 -1.74
N SER A 34 -0.08 16.89 -2.62
CA SER A 34 0.08 18.29 -2.22
C SER A 34 -0.98 18.69 -1.19
N GLY A 35 -0.56 19.29 -0.11
CA GLY A 35 -1.42 19.69 1.01
C GLY A 35 -1.54 18.64 2.11
N MET A 36 -1.02 17.42 1.89
CA MET A 36 -1.12 16.30 2.84
C MET A 36 0.24 15.89 3.43
N GLU A 37 1.28 16.68 3.23
CA GLU A 37 2.64 16.34 3.63
C GLU A 37 2.82 16.24 5.15
N SER A 38 1.98 16.93 5.90
CA SER A 38 2.01 16.89 7.37
C SER A 38 1.00 15.93 7.99
N THR A 39 0.18 15.26 7.16
CA THR A 39 -0.80 14.28 7.64
C THR A 39 -0.18 12.89 7.66
N PRO A 40 -0.15 12.21 8.82
CA PRO A 40 0.40 10.86 8.91
C PRO A 40 -0.47 9.84 8.18
N TYR A 41 0.19 8.84 7.61
CA TYR A 41 -0.45 7.62 7.13
C TYR A 41 0.03 6.44 7.98
N LEU A 42 -0.91 5.60 8.40
CA LEU A 42 -0.59 4.34 9.07
C LEU A 42 -0.32 3.28 8.01
N MET A 43 0.90 2.76 7.99
CA MET A 43 1.30 1.67 7.10
C MET A 43 1.32 0.37 7.90
N GLN A 44 0.64 -0.66 7.39
CA GLN A 44 0.55 -1.96 8.07
C GLN A 44 0.77 -3.10 7.09
N ILE A 45 1.37 -4.18 7.57
CA ILE A 45 1.44 -5.46 6.85
C ILE A 45 0.86 -6.52 7.77
N ILE A 46 -0.06 -7.30 7.22
CA ILE A 46 -0.80 -8.34 7.94
C ILE A 46 -0.50 -9.69 7.30
N ASP A 47 -0.10 -10.67 8.12
CA ASP A 47 -0.05 -12.07 7.72
C ASP A 47 -1.49 -12.60 7.75
N LEU A 48 -2.06 -12.88 6.57
CA LEU A 48 -3.44 -13.33 6.46
C LEU A 48 -3.65 -14.78 6.89
N SER A 49 -2.60 -15.58 6.92
CA SER A 49 -2.69 -16.97 7.39
C SER A 49 -2.93 -17.07 8.90
N THR A 50 -2.44 -16.10 9.65
CA THR A 50 -2.57 -16.03 11.10
C THR A 50 -3.42 -14.85 11.57
N ASN A 51 -3.80 -13.95 10.65
CA ASN A 51 -4.46 -12.69 10.93
C ASN A 51 -3.68 -11.82 11.93
N THR A 52 -2.36 -11.78 11.76
CA THR A 52 -1.44 -11.08 12.66
C THR A 52 -0.82 -9.88 11.95
N ILE A 53 -0.81 -8.72 12.60
CA ILE A 53 -0.08 -7.54 12.12
C ILE A 53 1.41 -7.78 12.38
N ILE A 54 2.21 -7.92 11.32
CA ILE A 54 3.64 -8.17 11.42
C ILE A 54 4.48 -6.91 11.27
N TYR A 55 3.86 -5.81 10.80
CA TYR A 55 4.48 -4.50 10.69
C TYR A 55 3.42 -3.41 10.83
N GLY A 56 3.76 -2.35 11.55
CA GLY A 56 2.92 -1.16 11.66
C GLY A 56 3.74 0.05 12.05
N ASP A 57 3.58 1.14 11.31
CA ASP A 57 4.23 2.42 11.60
C ASP A 57 3.42 3.57 11.00
N SER A 58 3.44 4.71 11.68
CA SER A 58 2.73 5.91 11.26
C SER A 58 3.75 7.00 10.91
N LYS A 59 3.74 7.49 9.68
CA LYS A 59 4.70 8.47 9.17
C LYS A 59 4.04 9.45 8.22
N THR A 60 4.68 10.62 8.09
CA THR A 60 4.40 11.57 7.02
C THR A 60 5.31 11.29 5.82
N PHE A 61 4.83 11.62 4.64
CA PHE A 61 5.52 11.35 3.39
C PHE A 61 5.58 12.60 2.52
N SER A 62 6.65 12.73 1.74
CA SER A 62 6.79 13.79 0.74
C SER A 62 5.68 13.71 -0.31
N SER A 63 5.25 14.85 -0.84
CA SER A 63 4.32 14.92 -1.97
C SER A 63 5.02 14.97 -3.33
N THR A 64 6.33 15.20 -3.35
CA THR A 64 7.10 15.39 -4.58
C THR A 64 7.92 14.18 -4.98
N GLU A 65 8.13 13.26 -4.05
CA GLU A 65 8.89 12.02 -4.28
C GLU A 65 8.44 10.92 -3.33
N THR A 66 8.69 9.68 -3.68
CA THR A 66 8.49 8.56 -2.77
C THR A 66 9.52 8.65 -1.64
N SER A 67 9.03 8.64 -0.41
CA SER A 67 9.89 8.55 0.77
C SER A 67 9.69 7.21 1.47
N TYR A 68 10.68 6.76 2.22
CA TYR A 68 10.76 5.39 2.71
C TYR A 68 10.91 5.33 4.22
N ILE A 69 10.31 4.29 4.81
CA ILE A 69 10.42 3.97 6.23
C ILE A 69 11.23 2.68 6.35
N LEU A 70 12.26 2.69 7.22
CA LEU A 70 12.97 1.48 7.60
C LEU A 70 12.26 0.87 8.81
N PRO A 71 11.89 -0.44 8.77
CA PRO A 71 11.33 -1.11 9.95
C PRO A 71 12.31 -1.06 11.14
N ALA A 72 11.79 -0.80 12.33
CA ALA A 72 12.60 -0.79 13.55
C ALA A 72 13.06 -2.20 13.95
N THR A 73 12.29 -3.22 13.58
CA THR A 73 12.63 -4.64 13.81
C THR A 73 12.50 -5.38 12.48
N PRO A 74 13.27 -6.48 12.27
CA PRO A 74 13.18 -7.26 11.05
C PRO A 74 11.76 -7.79 10.79
N VAL A 75 11.34 -7.72 9.53
CA VAL A 75 10.04 -8.24 9.05
C VAL A 75 10.33 -9.27 7.98
N TYR A 76 9.89 -10.52 8.21
CA TYR A 76 10.16 -11.64 7.31
C TYR A 76 8.88 -12.13 6.65
N PHE A 77 8.99 -12.47 5.36
CA PHE A 77 7.92 -13.06 4.58
C PHE A 77 8.27 -14.48 4.20
N GLN A 78 7.30 -15.38 4.33
CA GLN A 78 7.41 -16.76 3.86
C GLN A 78 6.90 -16.87 2.43
N ALA A 79 7.52 -17.74 1.64
CA ALA A 79 7.04 -18.03 0.28
C ALA A 79 5.63 -18.62 0.30
N GLY A 80 4.78 -18.17 -0.63
CA GLY A 80 3.43 -18.71 -0.82
C GLY A 80 2.40 -18.36 0.25
N VAL A 81 2.77 -17.55 1.24
CA VAL A 81 1.83 -17.03 2.26
C VAL A 81 1.22 -15.72 1.75
N ASP A 82 -0.09 -15.55 1.94
CA ASP A 82 -0.76 -14.31 1.59
C ASP A 82 -0.59 -13.26 2.69
N TYR A 83 -0.16 -12.07 2.28
CA TYR A 83 -0.04 -10.88 3.12
C TYR A 83 -0.87 -9.75 2.54
N SER A 84 -1.35 -8.87 3.42
CA SER A 84 -1.95 -7.60 3.02
C SER A 84 -1.04 -6.47 3.44
N VAL A 85 -0.79 -5.52 2.54
CA VAL A 85 -0.20 -4.23 2.88
C VAL A 85 -1.24 -3.15 2.69
N ARG A 86 -1.39 -2.28 3.70
CA ARG A 86 -2.37 -1.20 3.66
C ARG A 86 -1.81 0.12 4.14
N ARG A 87 -2.31 1.18 3.56
CA ARG A 87 -2.15 2.52 4.09
C ARG A 87 -3.51 3.04 4.54
N THR A 88 -3.55 3.58 5.74
CA THR A 88 -4.74 4.21 6.31
C THR A 88 -4.42 5.68 6.57
N GLN A 89 -5.26 6.56 6.05
CA GLN A 89 -5.14 7.98 6.35
C GLN A 89 -5.76 8.27 7.71
N THR A 90 -4.95 8.74 8.65
CA THR A 90 -5.35 8.85 10.05
C THR A 90 -6.28 10.02 10.34
N ASP A 91 -6.34 11.00 9.45
CA ASP A 91 -7.11 12.25 9.62
C ASP A 91 -8.14 12.46 8.51
N TRP A 92 -8.70 11.35 8.03
CA TRP A 92 -9.57 11.36 6.85
C TRP A 92 -10.73 12.37 6.97
N GLY A 93 -11.44 12.36 8.09
CA GLY A 93 -12.60 13.23 8.29
C GLY A 93 -12.28 14.72 8.26
N THR A 94 -11.06 15.12 8.63
CA THR A 94 -10.59 16.51 8.61
C THR A 94 -10.11 16.93 7.22
N ASN A 95 -9.59 15.98 6.44
CA ASN A 95 -8.90 16.25 5.18
C ASN A 95 -9.65 15.74 3.95
N ILE A 96 -10.93 15.45 4.07
CA ILE A 96 -11.73 14.79 3.03
C ILE A 96 -11.65 15.44 1.64
N GLY A 97 -11.49 16.75 1.58
CA GLY A 97 -11.36 17.47 0.31
C GLY A 97 -10.01 17.32 -0.39
N ASN A 98 -9.00 16.77 0.30
CA ASN A 98 -7.62 16.67 -0.17
C ASN A 98 -7.05 15.25 -0.03
N THR A 99 -7.90 14.24 0.10
CA THR A 99 -7.50 12.89 0.50
C THR A 99 -7.24 11.95 -0.66
N ILE A 100 -7.10 12.47 -1.85
CA ILE A 100 -6.91 11.65 -3.04
C ILE A 100 -5.58 10.91 -2.93
N GLY A 101 -5.64 9.58 -2.90
CA GLY A 101 -4.46 8.74 -2.82
C GLY A 101 -3.88 8.43 -4.19
N ARG A 102 -2.59 8.14 -4.19
CA ARG A 102 -1.85 7.79 -5.39
C ARG A 102 -1.99 6.30 -5.70
N VAL A 103 -2.22 5.98 -6.97
CA VAL A 103 -2.38 4.61 -7.46
C VAL A 103 -1.62 4.41 -8.77
N VAL A 104 -1.25 3.16 -9.05
CA VAL A 104 -0.70 2.74 -10.35
C VAL A 104 -1.78 1.96 -11.08
N ARG A 105 -2.06 2.36 -12.31
CA ARG A 105 -3.05 1.71 -13.15
C ARG A 105 -2.48 1.41 -14.53
N LYS A 106 -2.93 0.32 -15.11
CA LYS A 106 -2.62 -0.10 -16.47
C LYS A 106 -3.91 -0.46 -17.18
N ASP A 107 -4.07 -0.02 -18.42
CA ASP A 107 -5.33 -0.17 -19.17
C ASP A 107 -5.83 -1.60 -19.28
N SER A 108 -4.94 -2.57 -19.38
CA SER A 108 -5.27 -4.00 -19.46
C SER A 108 -4.92 -4.77 -18.19
N MET A 109 -4.90 -4.10 -17.04
CA MET A 109 -4.54 -4.76 -15.77
C MET A 109 -5.61 -5.76 -15.37
N SER A 110 -5.17 -6.96 -15.07
CA SER A 110 -6.00 -8.02 -14.52
C SER A 110 -5.31 -8.65 -13.31
N PHE A 111 -6.13 -9.14 -12.38
CA PHE A 111 -5.63 -9.80 -11.16
C PHE A 111 -5.91 -11.29 -11.23
N PRO A 112 -5.03 -12.15 -10.73
CA PRO A 112 -3.74 -11.83 -10.09
C PRO A 112 -2.74 -11.20 -11.05
N TYR A 113 -1.94 -10.27 -10.54
CA TYR A 113 -0.90 -9.58 -11.29
C TYR A 113 0.47 -9.92 -10.74
N SER A 114 1.35 -10.47 -11.56
CA SER A 114 2.67 -10.93 -11.13
C SER A 114 3.79 -10.08 -11.71
N MET A 115 4.77 -9.76 -10.87
CA MET A 115 5.99 -9.06 -11.27
C MET A 115 7.13 -9.46 -10.33
N ASN A 116 8.30 -9.78 -10.88
CA ASN A 116 9.55 -9.95 -10.12
C ASN A 116 9.43 -10.84 -8.87
N GLY A 117 8.69 -11.94 -8.96
CA GLY A 117 8.51 -12.88 -7.85
C GLY A 117 7.45 -12.48 -6.84
N MET A 118 6.72 -11.40 -7.06
CA MET A 118 5.56 -11.00 -6.28
C MET A 118 4.30 -11.19 -7.11
N THR A 119 3.27 -11.77 -6.51
CA THR A 119 1.92 -11.85 -7.09
C THR A 119 0.96 -11.05 -6.23
N ILE A 120 0.32 -10.04 -6.83
CA ILE A 120 -0.77 -9.28 -6.22
C ILE A 120 -2.07 -9.95 -6.62
N SER A 121 -2.77 -10.54 -5.66
CA SER A 121 -3.99 -11.31 -5.92
C SER A 121 -5.21 -10.43 -6.04
N THR A 122 -5.29 -9.34 -5.27
CA THR A 122 -6.41 -8.40 -5.27
C THR A 122 -6.01 -7.08 -4.65
N THR A 123 -6.76 -6.04 -4.99
CA THR A 123 -6.62 -4.71 -4.39
C THR A 123 -7.97 -4.21 -3.91
N ASN A 124 -7.99 -3.31 -2.91
CA ASN A 124 -9.21 -2.74 -2.40
C ASN A 124 -9.00 -1.30 -1.91
N PHE A 125 -9.98 -0.47 -2.16
CA PHE A 125 -10.07 0.93 -1.71
C PHE A 125 -11.38 1.06 -0.97
N TYR A 126 -11.34 1.30 0.34
CA TYR A 126 -12.53 1.22 1.17
C TYR A 126 -12.47 2.13 2.40
N GLN A 127 -13.53 2.12 3.19
CA GLN A 127 -13.89 3.01 4.29
C GLN A 127 -14.13 4.45 3.81
N ASN A 128 -15.30 4.95 4.18
CA ASN A 128 -15.80 6.26 3.78
C ASN A 128 -15.86 6.40 2.25
N GLY A 129 -16.31 5.35 1.60
CA GLY A 129 -16.36 5.17 0.15
C GLY A 129 -15.99 3.74 -0.22
N GLY A 130 -16.22 3.33 -1.44
CA GLY A 130 -15.98 1.97 -1.89
C GLY A 130 -16.95 0.95 -1.26
N PRO A 131 -16.56 -0.34 -1.17
CA PRO A 131 -15.27 -0.87 -1.63
C PRO A 131 -15.14 -0.79 -3.16
N LEU A 132 -13.92 -0.54 -3.61
CA LEU A 132 -13.57 -0.59 -5.03
C LEU A 132 -12.46 -1.62 -5.19
N ILE A 133 -12.80 -2.77 -5.77
CA ILE A 133 -11.92 -3.95 -5.83
C ILE A 133 -11.29 -4.05 -7.22
N ASP A 134 -9.97 -4.32 -7.24
CA ASP A 134 -9.20 -4.61 -8.46
C ASP A 134 -9.23 -3.51 -9.52
N PHE A 135 -9.36 -2.26 -9.09
CA PHE A 135 -9.36 -1.11 -9.99
C PHE A 135 -7.92 -0.67 -10.35
N ALA A 136 -7.05 -0.65 -9.37
CA ALA A 136 -5.67 -0.17 -9.51
C ALA A 136 -4.82 -0.74 -8.37
N ILE A 137 -3.51 -0.54 -8.43
CA ILE A 137 -2.60 -0.91 -7.33
C ILE A 137 -2.29 0.34 -6.51
N PRO A 138 -2.56 0.34 -5.19
CA PRO A 138 -2.10 1.42 -4.32
C PRO A 138 -0.58 1.62 -4.45
N TYR A 139 -0.14 2.88 -4.52
CA TYR A 139 1.26 3.23 -4.71
C TYR A 139 2.05 3.04 -3.40
N ILE A 140 2.12 1.81 -2.95
CA ILE A 140 2.87 1.41 -1.75
C ILE A 140 4.03 0.54 -2.22
N ASP A 141 5.24 1.04 -2.05
CA ASP A 141 6.46 0.31 -2.42
C ASP A 141 6.90 -0.60 -1.28
N LEU A 142 7.18 -1.84 -1.61
CA LEU A 142 7.87 -2.78 -0.72
C LEU A 142 9.24 -3.06 -1.32
N ILE A 143 10.29 -2.71 -0.58
CA ILE A 143 11.67 -2.98 -0.96
C ILE A 143 12.19 -4.12 -0.09
N PHE A 144 12.66 -5.17 -0.74
CA PHE A 144 13.22 -6.33 -0.06
C PHE A 144 14.75 -6.30 -0.05
N LYS A 145 15.35 -6.90 0.98
CA LYS A 145 16.81 -7.05 1.09
C LYS A 145 17.35 -8.06 0.09
#